data_3cfa68acf5c5c4f98100234bd343e3d3
#
_entry.id   3cfa68acf5c5c4f98100234bd343e3d3
#
_cell.length_a   1.000
_cell.length_b   1.000
_cell.length_c   1.000
_cell.angle_alpha   90.00
_cell.angle_beta   90.00
_cell.angle_gamma   90.00
#
_symmetry.space_group_name_H-M   'P 1'
#
loop_
_entity.id
_entity.type
_entity.pdbx_description
1 polymer ?
#
loop_
_entity_poly.entity_id
_entity_poly.type
_entity_poly.pdbx_seq_one_letter_code
_entity_poly.pdbx_strand_id
1 'polypeptide(L)'
;MAIASNPPTQPSPGLEPPSEDIEKQSGNDTTSLEDGTQAQQPLAWDDPREKRNPQNWSHIVKVLHTMIPCFLAFEITFSTSITVPATAQIMTEFSVSRTRSLLPLTLYTLGIAVGPVFIAPFSEVFGRKWIYFSTCTFLLAFLGGASAVRSFSGLLACRFLAGTLGSAGIAVGAGTIADIWGLGGGAGASLLFILGPFLGPTLGPLAGAYVLQDRGGDWRWTQYVLLMVGAPIWVASLLMRETSKAWILRREMGEHQDITLSRLGTLAKGAVMRPTRMLFTEIIVSSLAIYSAFAYAMIFSYFASCSYILQKLYGFDLQEVGLSFISIIIGYILATVMYGVFDARFRGPALKAGTATPEQRLYAALVGSVLLPVGLFWYAWEAHAGGNWAALVAAGIPFGMGAFSLFLSVITYMVDFYGAKAAASALAANGILRYILGAVFPLFTIQMYEKLGVHWAGSVFAFLSLPLLPIPWLLLKYGPSLRQRSKFVTSNP
;
A
#
# COMPACT_ATOMS: atom_id res chain seq x y z
N MET A 1 -2.69 19.70 -71.29
CA MET A 1 -1.87 18.76 -72.04
C MET A 1 -1.92 17.46 -71.29
N ALA A 2 -2.86 16.59 -71.66
CA ALA A 2 -2.83 15.18 -71.95
C ALA A 2 -2.32 14.28 -70.82
N ILE A 3 -3.18 13.65 -70.03
CA ILE A 3 -3.88 12.35 -70.22
C ILE A 3 -2.91 11.19 -70.40
N ALA A 4 -2.87 10.29 -69.46
CA ALA A 4 -2.83 8.86 -69.76
C ALA A 4 -3.37 8.08 -68.49
N SER A 5 -4.56 7.53 -68.72
CA SER A 5 -5.25 6.54 -67.93
C SER A 5 -4.74 5.15 -68.29
N ASN A 6 -4.54 4.27 -67.29
CA ASN A 6 -4.39 2.84 -67.52
C ASN A 6 -5.55 2.06 -66.87
N PRO A 7 -6.01 0.97 -67.52
CA PRO A 7 -7.27 0.29 -67.19
C PRO A 7 -7.10 -0.85 -66.18
N PRO A 8 -8.21 -1.40 -65.64
CA PRO A 8 -8.19 -2.41 -64.61
C PRO A 8 -7.92 -3.82 -65.14
N THR A 9 -7.09 -4.56 -64.47
CA THR A 9 -6.84 -5.98 -64.72
C THR A 9 -7.91 -6.87 -64.09
N GLN A 10 -8.41 -7.81 -64.86
CA GLN A 10 -9.40 -8.84 -64.55
C GLN A 10 -8.86 -9.91 -63.58
N PRO A 11 -9.74 -10.60 -62.84
CA PRO A 11 -9.38 -11.72 -61.98
C PRO A 11 -9.27 -13.04 -62.70
N SER A 12 -8.30 -13.88 -62.35
CA SER A 12 -8.09 -15.24 -62.85
C SER A 12 -9.01 -16.24 -62.14
N PRO A 13 -9.35 -17.37 -62.80
CA PRO A 13 -10.44 -18.25 -62.36
C PRO A 13 -10.05 -19.26 -61.29
N GLY A 14 -11.05 -19.76 -60.60
CA GLY A 14 -11.03 -20.60 -59.42
C GLY A 14 -10.49 -22.03 -59.62
N LEU A 15 -10.14 -22.59 -58.51
CA LEU A 15 -9.98 -24.03 -58.28
C LEU A 15 -11.00 -24.46 -57.24
N GLU A 16 -11.91 -25.33 -57.68
CA GLU A 16 -12.89 -26.03 -56.84
C GLU A 16 -12.21 -27.13 -56.00
N PRO A 17 -12.72 -27.44 -54.82
CA PRO A 17 -12.25 -28.59 -54.02
C PRO A 17 -12.91 -29.89 -54.49
N PRO A 18 -12.24 -31.06 -54.32
CA PRO A 18 -12.77 -32.35 -54.76
C PRO A 18 -13.81 -32.88 -53.77
N SER A 19 -14.86 -33.46 -54.37
CA SER A 19 -15.97 -34.19 -53.76
C SER A 19 -15.54 -35.50 -53.06
N GLU A 20 -16.02 -35.70 -51.87
CA GLU A 20 -15.94 -36.95 -51.14
C GLU A 20 -17.04 -37.90 -51.60
N ASP A 21 -16.66 -39.05 -52.11
CA ASP A 21 -17.55 -40.17 -52.31
C ASP A 21 -17.52 -41.12 -51.12
N ILE A 22 -18.74 -41.57 -50.81
CA ILE A 22 -19.15 -42.41 -49.71
C ILE A 22 -18.81 -43.88 -50.03
N GLU A 23 -18.17 -44.59 -49.13
CA GLU A 23 -18.26 -46.04 -49.06
C GLU A 23 -18.66 -46.51 -47.65
N LYS A 24 -19.86 -47.11 -47.58
CA LYS A 24 -20.36 -47.87 -46.44
C LYS A 24 -19.80 -49.29 -46.51
N GLN A 25 -19.19 -49.78 -45.39
CA GLN A 25 -19.19 -51.23 -45.08
C GLN A 25 -19.23 -51.43 -43.56
N SER A 26 -20.28 -51.90 -43.18
CA SER A 26 -20.71 -53.09 -42.40
C SER A 26 -19.75 -53.73 -41.39
N GLY A 27 -20.13 -53.60 -40.13
CA GLY A 27 -20.27 -54.67 -39.13
C GLY A 27 -19.00 -55.33 -38.59
N ASN A 28 -18.74 -55.17 -37.31
CA ASN A 28 -18.72 -56.31 -36.37
C ASN A 28 -18.64 -55.84 -34.92
N ASP A 29 -19.51 -56.43 -34.10
CA ASP A 29 -19.52 -56.37 -32.65
C ASP A 29 -18.21 -56.87 -32.03
N THR A 30 -17.61 -56.06 -31.17
CA THR A 30 -16.84 -56.57 -30.04
C THR A 30 -16.98 -55.59 -28.87
N THR A 31 -17.84 -56.02 -27.94
CA THR A 31 -17.92 -55.49 -26.58
C THR A 31 -16.55 -55.62 -25.89
N SER A 32 -15.83 -54.53 -25.80
CA SER A 32 -14.74 -54.34 -24.83
C SER A 32 -15.18 -53.28 -23.85
N LEU A 33 -15.42 -53.70 -22.61
CA LEU A 33 -15.57 -52.87 -21.44
C LEU A 33 -14.25 -52.11 -21.23
N GLU A 34 -14.14 -50.94 -21.84
CA GLU A 34 -13.12 -49.97 -21.45
C GLU A 34 -13.65 -49.18 -20.26
N ASP A 35 -13.16 -49.58 -19.09
CA ASP A 35 -13.18 -48.79 -17.86
C ASP A 35 -12.38 -47.51 -18.10
N GLY A 36 -13.00 -46.60 -18.83
CA GLY A 36 -12.44 -45.32 -19.24
C GLY A 36 -12.54 -44.31 -18.11
N THR A 37 -11.63 -44.38 -17.17
CA THR A 37 -11.26 -43.18 -16.40
C THR A 37 -10.71 -42.17 -17.40
N GLN A 38 -11.62 -41.42 -18.03
CA GLN A 38 -11.24 -40.24 -18.82
C GLN A 38 -10.52 -39.29 -17.85
N ALA A 39 -9.20 -39.27 -17.92
CA ALA A 39 -8.39 -38.24 -17.30
C ALA A 39 -8.93 -36.91 -17.83
N GLN A 40 -9.74 -36.21 -17.02
CA GLN A 40 -10.30 -34.92 -17.37
C GLN A 40 -9.13 -34.01 -17.73
N GLN A 41 -9.07 -33.58 -18.99
CA GLN A 41 -8.10 -32.60 -19.41
C GLN A 41 -8.15 -31.43 -18.45
N PRO A 42 -7.00 -30.94 -17.95
CA PRO A 42 -6.98 -29.84 -17.00
C PRO A 42 -7.74 -28.66 -17.60
N LEU A 43 -8.75 -28.16 -16.86
CA LEU A 43 -9.56 -27.01 -17.25
C LEU A 43 -8.62 -25.81 -17.53
N ALA A 44 -8.96 -25.03 -18.57
CA ALA A 44 -8.24 -23.77 -18.81
C ALA A 44 -8.33 -22.88 -17.57
N TRP A 45 -7.24 -22.17 -17.25
CA TRP A 45 -7.16 -21.33 -16.04
C TRP A 45 -8.35 -20.37 -15.89
N ASP A 46 -8.83 -19.82 -17.01
CA ASP A 46 -9.90 -18.82 -17.03
C ASP A 46 -11.30 -19.46 -17.10
N ASP A 47 -11.42 -20.80 -17.05
CA ASP A 47 -12.70 -21.49 -16.99
C ASP A 47 -13.38 -21.19 -15.63
N PRO A 48 -14.65 -20.74 -15.60
CA PRO A 48 -15.38 -20.48 -14.35
C PRO A 48 -15.49 -21.66 -13.40
N ARG A 49 -15.32 -22.89 -13.89
CA ARG A 49 -15.34 -24.14 -13.09
C ARG A 49 -14.00 -24.46 -12.45
N GLU A 50 -12.92 -23.75 -12.84
CA GLU A 50 -11.58 -23.98 -12.30
C GLU A 50 -11.50 -23.50 -10.85
N LYS A 51 -11.54 -24.44 -9.89
CA LYS A 51 -11.53 -24.15 -8.44
C LYS A 51 -10.18 -23.64 -7.92
N ARG A 52 -9.09 -23.88 -8.65
CA ARG A 52 -7.74 -23.45 -8.28
C ARG A 52 -7.56 -21.94 -8.53
N ASN A 53 -8.31 -21.38 -9.47
CA ASN A 53 -8.29 -19.96 -9.75
C ASN A 53 -8.97 -19.20 -8.59
N PRO A 54 -8.24 -18.32 -7.85
CA PRO A 54 -8.82 -17.54 -6.75
C PRO A 54 -9.98 -16.64 -7.18
N GLN A 55 -10.04 -16.26 -8.45
CA GLN A 55 -11.11 -15.43 -8.99
C GLN A 55 -12.45 -16.18 -9.08
N ASN A 56 -12.44 -17.52 -9.01
CA ASN A 56 -13.63 -18.35 -9.02
C ASN A 56 -14.10 -18.78 -7.61
N TRP A 57 -13.40 -18.36 -6.56
CA TRP A 57 -13.79 -18.69 -5.18
C TRP A 57 -15.12 -18.03 -4.81
N SER A 58 -15.84 -18.62 -3.86
CA SER A 58 -17.04 -18.00 -3.30
C SER A 58 -16.72 -16.65 -2.65
N HIS A 59 -17.68 -15.74 -2.64
CA HIS A 59 -17.50 -14.39 -2.12
C HIS A 59 -16.95 -14.37 -0.67
N ILE A 60 -17.47 -15.26 0.19
CA ILE A 60 -17.02 -15.39 1.58
C ILE A 60 -15.52 -15.76 1.64
N VAL A 61 -15.09 -16.74 0.85
CA VAL A 61 -13.68 -17.17 0.80
C VAL A 61 -12.79 -16.05 0.30
N LYS A 62 -13.23 -15.30 -0.73
CA LYS A 62 -12.50 -14.11 -1.22
C LYS A 62 -12.33 -13.07 -0.13
N VAL A 63 -13.42 -12.72 0.59
CA VAL A 63 -13.38 -11.74 1.69
C VAL A 63 -12.43 -12.20 2.79
N LEU A 64 -12.54 -13.44 3.27
CA LEU A 64 -11.67 -13.96 4.33
C LEU A 64 -10.19 -13.91 3.94
N HIS A 65 -9.85 -14.28 2.69
CA HIS A 65 -8.46 -14.21 2.21
C HIS A 65 -7.98 -12.77 1.98
N THR A 66 -8.88 -11.84 1.67
CA THR A 66 -8.56 -10.40 1.56
C THR A 66 -8.29 -9.76 2.92
N MET A 67 -8.98 -10.21 3.99
CA MET A 67 -8.76 -9.67 5.33
C MET A 67 -7.34 -9.92 5.84
N ILE A 68 -6.69 -11.03 5.45
CA ILE A 68 -5.33 -11.36 5.90
C ILE A 68 -4.32 -10.27 5.52
N PRO A 69 -4.12 -9.91 4.23
CA PRO A 69 -3.23 -8.83 3.86
C PRO A 69 -3.67 -7.46 4.41
N CYS A 70 -4.97 -7.19 4.55
CA CYS A 70 -5.47 -5.94 5.11
C CYS A 70 -5.08 -5.79 6.60
N PHE A 71 -5.34 -6.80 7.41
CA PHE A 71 -4.97 -6.77 8.83
C PHE A 71 -3.46 -6.82 9.04
N LEU A 72 -2.71 -7.57 8.24
CA LEU A 72 -1.26 -7.57 8.33
C LEU A 72 -0.67 -6.21 7.93
N ALA A 73 -1.18 -5.57 6.89
CA ALA A 73 -0.76 -4.22 6.50
C ALA A 73 -1.10 -3.17 7.59
N PHE A 74 -2.26 -3.31 8.22
CA PHE A 74 -2.64 -2.51 9.38
C PHE A 74 -1.66 -2.73 10.55
N GLU A 75 -1.41 -3.97 10.96
CA GLU A 75 -0.53 -4.30 12.08
C GLU A 75 0.89 -3.78 11.89
N ILE A 76 1.46 -3.97 10.71
CA ILE A 76 2.79 -3.49 10.37
C ILE A 76 2.89 -1.98 10.56
N THR A 77 1.88 -1.23 10.12
CA THR A 77 1.89 0.23 10.24
C THR A 77 1.44 0.71 11.63
N PHE A 78 0.58 -0.01 12.31
CA PHE A 78 0.22 0.21 13.71
C PHE A 78 1.44 0.09 14.63
N SER A 79 2.31 -0.89 14.36
CA SER A 79 3.56 -1.08 15.06
C SER A 79 4.55 0.09 14.89
N THR A 80 4.43 0.93 13.85
CA THR A 80 5.32 2.09 13.67
C THR A 80 5.19 3.10 14.82
N SER A 81 3.97 3.38 15.26
CA SER A 81 3.65 4.55 16.08
C SER A 81 3.17 4.21 17.50
N ILE A 82 2.81 2.97 17.80
CA ILE A 82 2.31 2.56 19.11
C ILE A 82 3.29 2.86 20.26
N THR A 83 4.59 2.93 19.96
CA THR A 83 5.64 3.27 20.93
C THR A 83 5.84 4.78 21.12
N VAL A 84 5.17 5.63 20.35
CA VAL A 84 5.34 7.09 20.45
C VAL A 84 4.98 7.64 21.84
N PRO A 85 3.86 7.26 22.47
CA PRO A 85 3.54 7.69 23.83
C PRO A 85 4.56 7.25 24.89
N ALA A 86 5.29 6.16 24.62
CA ALA A 86 6.29 5.58 25.54
C ALA A 86 7.68 6.28 25.48
N THR A 87 7.80 7.38 24.75
CA THR A 87 9.08 8.10 24.56
C THR A 87 9.75 8.47 25.87
N ALA A 88 9.00 8.96 26.89
CA ALA A 88 9.53 9.36 28.19
C ALA A 88 10.07 8.15 28.98
N GLN A 89 9.37 7.03 28.96
CA GLN A 89 9.78 5.79 29.66
C GLN A 89 11.04 5.20 29.02
N ILE A 90 11.13 5.20 27.68
CA ILE A 90 12.33 4.75 26.95
C ILE A 90 13.52 5.66 27.26
N MET A 91 13.32 6.99 27.35
CA MET A 91 14.37 7.93 27.76
C MET A 91 14.92 7.60 29.13
N THR A 92 14.05 7.37 30.09
CA THR A 92 14.44 7.10 31.49
C THR A 92 15.13 5.75 31.61
N GLU A 93 14.55 4.68 31.08
CA GLU A 93 15.08 3.31 31.22
C GLU A 93 16.46 3.15 30.59
N PHE A 94 16.63 3.70 29.35
CA PHE A 94 17.90 3.55 28.63
C PHE A 94 18.85 4.74 28.75
N SER A 95 18.50 5.75 29.55
CA SER A 95 19.29 6.98 29.76
C SER A 95 19.70 7.64 28.42
N VAL A 96 18.75 7.75 27.49
CA VAL A 96 18.96 8.32 26.15
C VAL A 96 18.24 9.65 25.96
N SER A 97 18.73 10.49 25.04
CA SER A 97 18.07 11.74 24.68
C SER A 97 16.73 11.49 23.98
N ARG A 98 15.84 12.51 23.97
CA ARG A 98 14.53 12.45 23.30
C ARG A 98 14.64 12.06 21.84
N THR A 99 15.61 12.63 21.09
CA THR A 99 15.82 12.24 19.69
C THR A 99 16.21 10.77 19.54
N ARG A 100 17.04 10.26 20.44
CA ARG A 100 17.41 8.83 20.44
C ARG A 100 16.23 7.94 20.80
N SER A 101 15.35 8.34 21.70
CA SER A 101 14.17 7.54 22.06
C SER A 101 13.14 7.38 20.96
N LEU A 102 13.21 8.19 19.89
CA LEU A 102 12.42 8.03 18.66
C LEU A 102 13.04 7.07 17.64
N LEU A 103 14.31 6.68 17.82
CA LEU A 103 14.98 5.75 16.88
C LEU A 103 14.27 4.38 16.73
N PRO A 104 13.61 3.81 17.74
CA PRO A 104 12.81 2.59 17.55
C PRO A 104 11.71 2.74 16.49
N LEU A 105 11.01 3.90 16.43
CA LEU A 105 10.06 4.24 15.38
C LEU A 105 10.78 4.42 14.03
N THR A 106 11.85 5.22 14.02
CA THR A 106 12.62 5.53 12.81
C THR A 106 13.16 4.27 12.14
N LEU A 107 13.86 3.41 12.90
CA LEU A 107 14.47 2.20 12.35
C LEU A 107 13.42 1.17 11.92
N TYR A 108 12.32 1.04 12.64
CA TYR A 108 11.21 0.19 12.23
C TYR A 108 10.63 0.66 10.88
N THR A 109 10.38 1.97 10.74
CA THR A 109 9.84 2.56 9.51
C THR A 109 10.81 2.46 8.34
N LEU A 110 12.13 2.62 8.58
CA LEU A 110 13.17 2.35 7.58
C LEU A 110 13.22 0.87 7.21
N GLY A 111 13.01 -0.03 8.16
CA GLY A 111 12.87 -1.46 7.88
C GLY A 111 11.72 -1.74 6.90
N ILE A 112 10.58 -1.10 7.09
CA ILE A 112 9.43 -1.19 6.15
C ILE A 112 9.79 -0.64 4.76
N ALA A 113 10.66 0.37 4.65
CA ALA A 113 11.12 0.87 3.36
C ALA A 113 11.99 -0.15 2.61
N VAL A 114 12.80 -0.91 3.33
CA VAL A 114 13.76 -1.88 2.79
C VAL A 114 13.11 -3.24 2.50
N GLY A 115 12.21 -3.69 3.36
CA GLY A 115 11.63 -5.04 3.31
C GLY A 115 11.00 -5.44 1.97
N PRO A 116 10.16 -4.61 1.33
CA PRO A 116 9.52 -4.92 0.06
C PRO A 116 10.48 -5.29 -1.07
N VAL A 117 11.71 -4.76 -1.02
CA VAL A 117 12.76 -5.05 -2.01
C VAL A 117 13.08 -6.54 -2.09
N PHE A 118 13.08 -7.22 -0.93
CA PHE A 118 13.38 -8.65 -0.85
C PHE A 118 12.10 -9.50 -0.89
N ILE A 119 11.07 -9.07 -0.17
CA ILE A 119 9.86 -9.84 0.04
C ILE A 119 9.03 -9.97 -1.24
N ALA A 120 8.93 -8.93 -2.06
CA ALA A 120 8.14 -8.98 -3.29
C ALA A 120 8.67 -10.03 -4.28
N PRO A 121 9.97 -10.07 -4.65
CA PRO A 121 10.52 -11.14 -5.49
C PRO A 121 10.37 -12.53 -4.90
N PHE A 122 10.58 -12.67 -3.59
CA PHE A 122 10.40 -13.97 -2.92
C PHE A 122 8.97 -14.47 -3.03
N SER A 123 7.97 -13.58 -2.99
CA SER A 123 6.57 -13.97 -3.13
C SER A 123 6.22 -14.54 -4.51
N GLU A 124 6.95 -14.17 -5.55
CA GLU A 124 6.78 -14.72 -6.90
C GLU A 124 7.39 -16.12 -7.04
N VAL A 125 8.42 -16.43 -6.25
CA VAL A 125 9.11 -17.72 -6.25
C VAL A 125 8.44 -18.72 -5.32
N PHE A 126 8.22 -18.32 -4.06
CA PHE A 126 7.73 -19.21 -2.99
C PHE A 126 6.20 -19.24 -2.85
N GLY A 127 5.49 -18.35 -3.56
CA GLY A 127 4.05 -18.18 -3.43
C GLY A 127 3.66 -17.19 -2.32
N ARG A 128 2.39 -16.75 -2.34
CA ARG A 128 1.88 -15.73 -1.40
C ARG A 128 1.71 -16.30 0.01
N LYS A 129 1.11 -17.47 0.14
CA LYS A 129 0.83 -18.12 1.44
C LYS A 129 2.05 -18.21 2.33
N TRP A 130 3.13 -18.80 1.83
CA TRP A 130 4.33 -19.04 2.63
C TRP A 130 5.07 -17.75 2.99
N ILE A 131 5.00 -16.75 2.13
CA ILE A 131 5.55 -15.42 2.43
C ILE A 131 4.77 -14.74 3.55
N TYR A 132 3.44 -14.77 3.55
CA TYR A 132 2.65 -14.22 4.66
C TYR A 132 2.95 -14.93 5.98
N PHE A 133 2.97 -16.24 5.96
CA PHE A 133 3.27 -17.02 7.17
C PHE A 133 4.67 -16.74 7.73
N SER A 134 5.71 -16.82 6.89
CA SER A 134 7.10 -16.64 7.34
C SER A 134 7.36 -15.20 7.83
N THR A 135 6.87 -14.20 7.10
CA THR A 135 7.09 -12.81 7.47
C THR A 135 6.30 -12.41 8.72
N CYS A 136 5.08 -12.92 8.91
CA CYS A 136 4.34 -12.73 10.14
C CYS A 136 5.04 -13.43 11.33
N THR A 137 5.59 -14.62 11.11
CA THR A 137 6.41 -15.30 12.14
C THR A 137 7.61 -14.47 12.55
N PHE A 138 8.37 -13.92 11.59
CA PHE A 138 9.51 -13.06 11.90
C PHE A 138 9.09 -11.75 12.58
N LEU A 139 7.99 -11.14 12.13
CA LEU A 139 7.43 -9.94 12.76
C LEU A 139 7.18 -10.21 14.25
N LEU A 140 6.41 -11.24 14.58
CA LEU A 140 6.08 -11.58 15.96
C LEU A 140 7.32 -11.98 16.77
N ALA A 141 8.26 -12.74 16.20
CA ALA A 141 9.50 -13.11 16.86
C ALA A 141 10.33 -11.89 17.25
N PHE A 142 10.49 -10.91 16.35
CA PHE A 142 11.25 -9.69 16.65
C PHE A 142 10.49 -8.70 17.53
N LEU A 143 9.16 -8.66 17.49
CA LEU A 143 8.35 -7.90 18.45
C LEU A 143 8.46 -8.51 19.85
N GLY A 144 8.41 -9.85 19.97
CA GLY A 144 8.68 -10.55 21.21
C GLY A 144 10.11 -10.33 21.70
N GLY A 145 11.09 -10.38 20.81
CA GLY A 145 12.48 -9.99 21.10
C GLY A 145 12.57 -8.57 21.64
N ALA A 146 11.92 -7.60 21.00
CA ALA A 146 11.90 -6.20 21.43
C ALA A 146 11.31 -6.01 22.82
N SER A 147 10.33 -6.82 23.24
CA SER A 147 9.78 -6.79 24.60
C SER A 147 10.72 -7.36 25.67
N ALA A 148 11.62 -8.27 25.28
CA ALA A 148 12.52 -8.97 26.21
C ALA A 148 13.90 -8.32 26.37
N VAL A 149 14.31 -7.42 25.47
CA VAL A 149 15.64 -6.80 25.50
C VAL A 149 15.82 -5.86 26.67
N ARG A 150 17.07 -5.81 27.18
CA ARG A 150 17.52 -4.92 28.25
C ARG A 150 18.52 -3.85 27.78
N SER A 151 18.86 -3.85 26.49
CA SER A 151 19.78 -2.88 25.88
C SER A 151 19.08 -2.07 24.80
N PHE A 152 19.42 -0.78 24.72
CA PHE A 152 18.85 0.10 23.70
C PHE A 152 19.20 -0.36 22.27
N SER A 153 20.44 -0.81 22.03
CA SER A 153 20.86 -1.35 20.72
C SER A 153 20.08 -2.62 20.34
N GLY A 154 19.77 -3.49 21.31
CA GLY A 154 18.93 -4.66 21.09
C GLY A 154 17.51 -4.28 20.69
N LEU A 155 16.92 -3.27 21.33
CA LEU A 155 15.62 -2.71 20.94
C LEU A 155 15.64 -2.21 19.50
N LEU A 156 16.66 -1.42 19.15
CA LEU A 156 16.81 -0.88 17.78
C LEU A 156 16.95 -1.97 16.73
N ALA A 157 17.79 -2.99 16.98
CA ALA A 157 17.98 -4.12 16.08
C ALA A 157 16.69 -4.91 15.88
N CYS A 158 15.98 -5.26 16.97
CA CYS A 158 14.71 -5.97 16.89
C CYS A 158 13.65 -5.17 16.10
N ARG A 159 13.54 -3.87 16.35
CA ARG A 159 12.60 -3.00 15.65
C ARG A 159 12.91 -2.89 14.16
N PHE A 160 14.17 -2.73 13.76
CA PHE A 160 14.57 -2.70 12.35
C PHE A 160 14.27 -4.03 11.65
N LEU A 161 14.62 -5.16 12.27
CA LEU A 161 14.39 -6.50 11.73
C LEU A 161 12.88 -6.82 11.65
N ALA A 162 12.09 -6.44 12.67
CA ALA A 162 10.64 -6.57 12.65
C ALA A 162 10.02 -5.82 11.45
N GLY A 163 10.45 -4.57 11.20
CA GLY A 163 10.00 -3.77 10.06
C GLY A 163 10.42 -4.38 8.72
N THR A 164 11.68 -4.80 8.61
CA THR A 164 12.22 -5.35 7.35
C THR A 164 11.58 -6.68 6.98
N LEU A 165 11.60 -7.65 7.91
CA LEU A 165 11.14 -9.01 7.64
C LEU A 165 9.62 -9.15 7.76
N GLY A 166 8.94 -8.24 8.49
CA GLY A 166 7.48 -8.24 8.64
C GLY A 166 6.71 -7.58 7.50
N SER A 167 7.34 -6.90 6.55
CA SER A 167 6.68 -5.97 5.62
C SER A 167 5.85 -6.61 4.49
N ALA A 168 5.61 -7.94 4.50
CA ALA A 168 4.87 -8.64 3.43
C ALA A 168 3.45 -8.09 3.20
N GLY A 169 2.73 -7.72 4.26
CA GLY A 169 1.38 -7.17 4.11
C GLY A 169 1.34 -5.98 3.16
N ILE A 170 2.36 -5.12 3.22
CA ILE A 170 2.47 -3.95 2.34
C ILE A 170 3.06 -4.32 0.98
N ALA A 171 4.08 -5.19 0.96
CA ALA A 171 4.81 -5.54 -0.25
C ALA A 171 3.99 -6.38 -1.23
N VAL A 172 3.17 -7.29 -0.72
CA VAL A 172 2.52 -8.37 -1.48
C VAL A 172 0.99 -8.20 -1.50
N GLY A 173 0.42 -7.41 -0.57
CA GLY A 173 -1.01 -7.33 -0.34
C GLY A 173 -1.82 -6.87 -1.55
N ALA A 174 -1.37 -5.83 -2.25
CA ALA A 174 -2.03 -5.33 -3.45
C ALA A 174 -2.07 -6.40 -4.56
N GLY A 175 -0.96 -7.15 -4.74
CA GLY A 175 -0.89 -8.28 -5.67
C GLY A 175 -1.86 -9.40 -5.31
N THR A 176 -1.94 -9.75 -4.02
CA THR A 176 -2.88 -10.75 -3.53
C THR A 176 -4.34 -10.38 -3.78
N ILE A 177 -4.70 -9.10 -3.59
CA ILE A 177 -6.05 -8.60 -3.87
C ILE A 177 -6.34 -8.69 -5.38
N ALA A 178 -5.38 -8.33 -6.23
CA ALA A 178 -5.52 -8.48 -7.68
C ALA A 178 -5.65 -9.94 -8.11
N ASP A 179 -4.92 -10.87 -7.48
CA ASP A 179 -5.02 -12.30 -7.72
C ASP A 179 -6.44 -12.84 -7.40
N ILE A 180 -7.08 -12.36 -6.31
CA ILE A 180 -8.38 -12.82 -5.81
C ILE A 180 -9.56 -12.17 -6.57
N TRP A 181 -9.49 -10.87 -6.85
CA TRP A 181 -10.63 -10.10 -7.36
C TRP A 181 -10.51 -9.77 -8.86
N GLY A 182 -9.34 -9.98 -9.47
CA GLY A 182 -9.05 -9.52 -10.83
C GLY A 182 -8.94 -8.00 -10.93
N LEU A 183 -8.60 -7.51 -12.11
CA LEU A 183 -8.35 -6.07 -12.35
C LEU A 183 -9.63 -5.20 -12.29
N GLY A 184 -10.82 -5.79 -12.39
CA GLY A 184 -12.09 -5.05 -12.45
C GLY A 184 -13.01 -5.17 -11.23
N GLY A 185 -12.81 -6.19 -10.37
CA GLY A 185 -13.79 -6.56 -9.33
C GLY A 185 -13.45 -6.10 -7.90
N GLY A 186 -12.24 -5.61 -7.64
CA GLY A 186 -11.69 -5.45 -6.29
C GLY A 186 -11.68 -4.03 -5.72
N ALA A 187 -12.48 -3.09 -6.22
CA ALA A 187 -12.41 -1.70 -5.80
C ALA A 187 -12.60 -1.52 -4.28
N GLY A 188 -13.62 -2.13 -3.69
CA GLY A 188 -13.85 -2.08 -2.24
C GLY A 188 -12.75 -2.77 -1.43
N ALA A 189 -12.25 -3.92 -1.89
CA ALA A 189 -11.14 -4.63 -1.27
C ALA A 189 -9.84 -3.82 -1.31
N SER A 190 -9.57 -3.16 -2.44
CA SER A 190 -8.42 -2.27 -2.59
C SER A 190 -8.51 -1.04 -1.69
N LEU A 191 -9.68 -0.43 -1.57
CA LEU A 191 -9.91 0.70 -0.65
C LEU A 191 -9.67 0.30 0.81
N LEU A 192 -10.20 -0.85 1.22
CA LEU A 192 -9.99 -1.39 2.57
C LEU A 192 -8.51 -1.66 2.84
N PHE A 193 -7.81 -2.24 1.88
CA PHE A 193 -6.37 -2.49 1.98
C PHE A 193 -5.56 -1.20 2.09
N ILE A 194 -5.91 -0.16 1.33
CA ILE A 194 -5.21 1.13 1.37
C ILE A 194 -5.48 1.87 2.69
N LEU A 195 -6.67 1.71 3.27
CA LEU A 195 -7.04 2.35 4.54
C LEU A 195 -6.22 1.81 5.72
N GLY A 196 -5.90 0.51 5.74
CA GLY A 196 -5.15 -0.13 6.83
C GLY A 196 -3.83 0.58 7.18
N PRO A 197 -2.92 0.82 6.21
CA PRO A 197 -1.67 1.54 6.43
C PRO A 197 -1.78 2.99 6.93
N PHE A 198 -2.96 3.60 6.87
CA PHE A 198 -3.22 4.94 7.42
C PHE A 198 -3.87 4.88 8.80
N LEU A 199 -4.78 3.94 9.00
CA LEU A 199 -5.39 3.72 10.33
C LEU A 199 -4.35 3.24 11.34
N GLY A 200 -3.42 2.37 10.91
CA GLY A 200 -2.38 1.84 11.79
C GLY A 200 -1.60 2.93 12.53
N PRO A 201 -0.90 3.84 11.83
CA PRO A 201 -0.12 4.88 12.49
C PRO A 201 -0.97 5.83 13.35
N THR A 202 -2.23 6.04 13.00
CA THR A 202 -3.12 6.97 13.73
C THR A 202 -3.70 6.32 14.99
N LEU A 203 -4.04 5.03 14.95
CA LEU A 203 -4.52 4.28 16.10
C LEU A 203 -3.38 3.86 17.06
N GLY A 204 -2.14 3.80 16.55
CA GLY A 204 -0.97 3.42 17.36
C GLY A 204 -0.80 4.27 18.60
N PRO A 205 -0.68 5.59 18.48
CA PRO A 205 -0.51 6.46 19.66
C PRO A 205 -1.72 6.42 20.60
N LEU A 206 -2.93 6.28 20.09
CA LEU A 206 -4.14 6.11 20.90
C LEU A 206 -4.05 4.84 21.75
N ALA A 207 -3.84 3.69 21.13
CA ALA A 207 -3.74 2.41 21.83
C ALA A 207 -2.54 2.39 22.79
N GLY A 208 -1.38 2.93 22.36
CA GLY A 208 -0.19 3.02 23.18
C GLY A 208 -0.37 3.88 24.43
N ALA A 209 -1.09 4.99 24.33
CA ALA A 209 -1.39 5.87 25.45
C ALA A 209 -2.24 5.16 26.52
N TYR A 210 -3.34 4.52 26.09
CA TYR A 210 -4.21 3.78 27.00
C TYR A 210 -3.47 2.63 27.70
N VAL A 211 -2.74 1.84 26.93
CA VAL A 211 -1.99 0.69 27.48
C VAL A 211 -0.91 1.13 28.46
N LEU A 212 -0.21 2.24 28.19
CA LEU A 212 0.79 2.76 29.12
C LEU A 212 0.19 3.23 30.45
N GLN A 213 -0.93 3.93 30.40
CA GLN A 213 -1.58 4.44 31.60
C GLN A 213 -2.13 3.31 32.48
N ASP A 214 -2.77 2.30 31.85
CA ASP A 214 -3.34 1.15 32.56
C ASP A 214 -2.28 0.21 33.12
N ARG A 215 -1.07 0.18 32.58
CA ARG A 215 0.01 -0.74 32.94
C ARG A 215 1.18 -0.05 33.66
N GLY A 216 0.92 1.05 34.36
CA GLY A 216 1.90 1.73 35.21
C GLY A 216 3.12 2.29 34.47
N GLY A 217 2.98 2.58 33.14
CA GLY A 217 4.02 3.18 32.33
C GLY A 217 5.04 2.20 31.74
N ASP A 218 4.84 0.87 31.84
CA ASP A 218 5.76 -0.09 31.21
C ASP A 218 5.55 -0.11 29.68
N TRP A 219 6.52 0.44 28.96
CA TRP A 219 6.51 0.52 27.49
C TRP A 219 6.49 -0.83 26.79
N ARG A 220 6.90 -1.92 27.46
CA ARG A 220 6.88 -3.29 26.89
C ARG A 220 5.48 -3.76 26.54
N TRP A 221 4.49 -3.26 27.24
CA TRP A 221 3.09 -3.54 26.93
C TRP A 221 2.68 -3.09 25.53
N THR A 222 3.34 -2.07 24.96
CA THR A 222 3.12 -1.70 23.56
C THR A 222 3.50 -2.83 22.61
N GLN A 223 4.53 -3.62 22.94
CA GLN A 223 4.94 -4.79 22.16
C GLN A 223 4.01 -5.99 22.39
N TYR A 224 3.55 -6.19 23.64
CA TYR A 224 2.61 -7.28 23.94
C TYR A 224 1.26 -7.09 23.24
N VAL A 225 0.77 -5.86 23.12
CA VAL A 225 -0.44 -5.57 22.31
C VAL A 225 -0.24 -5.97 20.86
N LEU A 226 0.92 -5.67 20.26
CA LEU A 226 1.23 -6.09 18.90
C LEU A 226 1.26 -7.61 18.75
N LEU A 227 1.82 -8.32 19.72
CA LEU A 227 1.80 -9.79 19.74
C LEU A 227 0.37 -10.34 19.82
N MET A 228 -0.48 -9.71 20.64
CA MET A 228 -1.89 -10.11 20.81
C MET A 228 -2.70 -9.88 19.51
N VAL A 229 -2.44 -8.77 18.82
CA VAL A 229 -3.10 -8.46 17.52
C VAL A 229 -2.56 -9.35 16.42
N GLY A 230 -1.26 -9.60 16.39
CA GLY A 230 -0.61 -10.35 15.33
C GLY A 230 -0.82 -11.87 15.41
N ALA A 231 -1.03 -12.42 16.61
CA ALA A 231 -1.21 -13.87 16.79
C ALA A 231 -2.42 -14.41 15.99
N PRO A 232 -3.62 -13.80 16.02
CA PRO A 232 -4.74 -14.22 15.17
C PRO A 232 -4.43 -14.10 13.66
N ILE A 233 -3.70 -13.06 13.25
CA ILE A 233 -3.31 -12.87 11.85
C ILE A 233 -2.33 -13.97 11.41
N TRP A 234 -1.40 -14.33 12.28
CA TRP A 234 -0.47 -15.42 12.06
C TRP A 234 -1.20 -16.76 11.89
N VAL A 235 -2.17 -17.07 12.75
CA VAL A 235 -3.02 -18.28 12.63
C VAL A 235 -3.80 -18.24 11.30
N ALA A 236 -4.39 -17.09 10.95
CA ALA A 236 -5.12 -16.94 9.70
C ALA A 236 -4.22 -17.15 8.46
N SER A 237 -2.94 -16.72 8.53
CA SER A 237 -1.97 -16.92 7.45
C SER A 237 -1.66 -18.40 7.19
N LEU A 238 -1.67 -19.25 8.22
CA LEU A 238 -1.55 -20.71 8.08
C LEU A 238 -2.71 -21.32 7.30
N LEU A 239 -3.92 -20.81 7.54
CA LEU A 239 -5.15 -21.29 6.91
C LEU A 239 -5.35 -20.72 5.49
N MET A 240 -4.55 -19.76 5.10
CA MET A 240 -4.60 -19.14 3.77
C MET A 240 -4.33 -20.15 2.67
N ARG A 241 -5.10 -20.08 1.58
CA ARG A 241 -4.82 -20.80 0.34
C ARG A 241 -3.87 -19.99 -0.53
N GLU A 242 -3.11 -20.68 -1.40
CA GLU A 242 -2.26 -19.99 -2.36
C GLU A 242 -3.09 -19.21 -3.37
N THR A 243 -2.64 -17.98 -3.69
CA THR A 243 -3.34 -17.08 -4.62
C THR A 243 -2.53 -16.77 -5.88
N SER A 244 -1.22 -17.04 -5.89
CA SER A 244 -0.36 -16.76 -7.04
C SER A 244 -0.62 -17.72 -8.19
N LYS A 245 -1.21 -17.21 -9.30
CA LYS A 245 -1.39 -17.97 -10.55
C LYS A 245 -0.09 -18.64 -11.01
N ALA A 246 1.00 -17.87 -11.04
CA ALA A 246 2.29 -18.35 -11.53
C ALA A 246 2.85 -19.50 -10.67
N TRP A 247 2.65 -19.46 -9.36
CA TRP A 247 3.11 -20.53 -8.46
C TRP A 247 2.25 -21.78 -8.58
N ILE A 248 0.91 -21.62 -8.65
CA ILE A 248 -0.02 -22.74 -8.78
C ILE A 248 0.26 -23.53 -10.06
N LEU A 249 0.35 -22.85 -11.21
CA LEU A 249 0.57 -23.50 -12.51
C LEU A 249 1.95 -24.18 -12.57
N ARG A 250 3.02 -23.55 -12.06
CA ARG A 250 4.35 -24.16 -12.02
C ARG A 250 4.40 -25.43 -11.21
N ARG A 251 3.76 -25.43 -10.04
CA ARG A 251 3.70 -26.62 -9.19
C ARG A 251 3.03 -27.80 -9.88
N GLU A 252 2.01 -27.56 -10.69
CA GLU A 252 1.31 -28.59 -11.45
C GLU A 252 2.12 -29.14 -12.62
N MET A 253 2.90 -28.28 -13.27
CA MET A 253 3.79 -28.72 -14.34
C MET A 253 5.02 -29.49 -13.81
N GLY A 254 5.12 -29.65 -12.48
CA GLY A 254 6.27 -30.32 -11.87
C GLY A 254 7.57 -29.51 -12.03
N GLU A 255 7.49 -28.25 -12.43
CA GLU A 255 8.65 -27.41 -12.60
C GLU A 255 9.21 -27.00 -11.23
N HIS A 256 10.21 -27.73 -10.78
CA HIS A 256 11.03 -27.32 -9.66
C HIS A 256 11.97 -26.21 -10.15
N GLN A 257 11.69 -24.99 -9.69
CA GLN A 257 12.66 -23.91 -9.96
C GLN A 257 13.93 -24.18 -9.15
N ASP A 258 15.06 -24.35 -9.83
CA ASP A 258 16.35 -24.28 -9.17
C ASP A 258 16.54 -22.87 -8.60
N ILE A 259 16.37 -22.78 -7.27
CA ILE A 259 16.52 -21.54 -6.51
C ILE A 259 18.01 -21.31 -6.32
N THR A 260 18.65 -20.75 -7.34
CA THR A 260 20.06 -20.36 -7.26
C THR A 260 20.16 -18.99 -6.61
N LEU A 261 21.09 -18.82 -5.66
CA LEU A 261 21.39 -17.53 -5.01
C LEU A 261 21.62 -16.41 -6.03
N SER A 262 22.24 -16.73 -7.16
CA SER A 262 22.45 -15.81 -8.29
C SER A 262 21.13 -15.27 -8.85
N ARG A 263 20.12 -16.12 -9.01
CA ARG A 263 18.80 -15.72 -9.51
C ARG A 263 18.06 -14.82 -8.50
N LEU A 264 18.11 -15.17 -7.23
CA LEU A 264 17.54 -14.34 -6.16
C LEU A 264 18.23 -12.97 -6.12
N GLY A 265 19.54 -12.93 -6.26
CA GLY A 265 20.30 -11.67 -6.35
C GLY A 265 19.90 -10.81 -7.55
N THR A 266 19.67 -11.44 -8.71
CA THR A 266 19.21 -10.73 -9.92
C THR A 266 17.81 -10.16 -9.74
N LEU A 267 16.87 -10.92 -9.14
CA LEU A 267 15.51 -10.47 -8.82
C LEU A 267 15.54 -9.32 -7.82
N ALA A 268 16.32 -9.43 -6.74
CA ALA A 268 16.46 -8.37 -5.74
C ALA A 268 17.09 -7.11 -6.36
N LYS A 269 18.12 -7.25 -7.20
CA LYS A 269 18.71 -6.12 -7.94
C LYS A 269 17.67 -5.44 -8.84
N GLY A 270 16.85 -6.20 -9.55
CA GLY A 270 15.76 -5.68 -10.38
C GLY A 270 14.71 -4.94 -9.56
N ALA A 271 14.36 -5.49 -8.38
CA ALA A 271 13.38 -4.90 -7.45
C ALA A 271 13.84 -3.57 -6.83
N VAL A 272 15.17 -3.33 -6.73
CA VAL A 272 15.72 -2.02 -6.32
C VAL A 272 15.87 -1.10 -7.51
N MET A 273 16.53 -1.59 -8.56
CA MET A 273 17.01 -0.73 -9.66
C MET A 273 15.86 -0.14 -10.48
N ARG A 274 14.78 -0.92 -10.72
CA ARG A 274 13.66 -0.45 -11.50
C ARG A 274 12.85 0.65 -10.80
N PRO A 275 12.41 0.51 -9.51
CA PRO A 275 11.78 1.60 -8.77
C PRO A 275 12.67 2.83 -8.64
N THR A 276 13.95 2.65 -8.31
CA THR A 276 14.90 3.76 -8.18
C THR A 276 15.08 4.50 -9.51
N ARG A 277 15.22 3.78 -10.62
CA ARG A 277 15.28 4.41 -11.94
C ARG A 277 14.00 5.17 -12.26
N MET A 278 12.80 4.58 -12.01
CA MET A 278 11.53 5.25 -12.23
C MET A 278 11.40 6.51 -11.37
N LEU A 279 11.89 6.48 -10.12
CA LEU A 279 11.86 7.64 -9.22
C LEU A 279 12.64 8.84 -9.78
N PHE A 280 13.73 8.61 -10.51
CA PHE A 280 14.56 9.70 -11.05
C PHE A 280 14.31 10.02 -12.52
N THR A 281 13.68 9.13 -13.28
CA THR A 281 13.49 9.31 -14.74
C THR A 281 12.06 9.62 -15.13
N GLU A 282 11.06 9.25 -14.31
CA GLU A 282 9.64 9.44 -14.58
C GLU A 282 9.08 10.58 -13.74
N ILE A 283 8.81 11.73 -14.36
CA ILE A 283 8.33 12.94 -13.66
C ILE A 283 7.03 12.71 -12.88
N ILE A 284 6.16 11.82 -13.37
CA ILE A 284 4.91 11.47 -12.70
C ILE A 284 5.21 10.71 -11.40
N VAL A 285 6.12 9.73 -11.46
CA VAL A 285 6.52 8.97 -10.26
C VAL A 285 7.19 9.88 -9.26
N SER A 286 8.15 10.72 -9.70
CA SER A 286 8.87 11.64 -8.82
C SER A 286 7.94 12.64 -8.12
N SER A 287 7.08 13.32 -8.88
CA SER A 287 6.18 14.35 -8.34
C SER A 287 5.17 13.75 -7.35
N LEU A 288 4.55 12.62 -7.71
CA LEU A 288 3.60 11.95 -6.84
C LEU A 288 4.28 11.29 -5.63
N ALA A 289 5.50 10.76 -5.79
CA ALA A 289 6.27 10.20 -4.68
C ALA A 289 6.67 11.29 -3.67
N ILE A 290 7.15 12.44 -4.13
CA ILE A 290 7.48 13.57 -3.26
C ILE A 290 6.23 14.04 -2.51
N TYR A 291 5.11 14.21 -3.20
CA TYR A 291 3.88 14.69 -2.58
C TYR A 291 3.33 13.71 -1.54
N SER A 292 3.21 12.44 -1.88
CA SER A 292 2.72 11.42 -0.94
C SER A 292 3.68 11.19 0.23
N ALA A 293 4.99 11.28 -0.01
CA ALA A 293 5.99 11.17 1.04
C ALA A 293 5.95 12.36 2.01
N PHE A 294 5.77 13.58 1.49
CA PHE A 294 5.54 14.76 2.31
C PHE A 294 4.27 14.62 3.16
N ALA A 295 3.13 14.28 2.53
CA ALA A 295 1.86 14.12 3.26
C ALA A 295 1.98 13.06 4.38
N TYR A 296 2.69 11.95 4.12
CA TYR A 296 2.92 10.89 5.11
C TYR A 296 3.85 11.35 6.24
N ALA A 297 4.92 12.09 5.92
CA ALA A 297 5.81 12.69 6.91
C ALA A 297 5.06 13.67 7.83
N MET A 298 4.10 14.42 7.27
CA MET A 298 3.26 15.33 8.06
C MET A 298 2.39 14.59 9.06
N ILE A 299 1.90 13.38 8.75
CA ILE A 299 1.12 12.57 9.68
C ILE A 299 1.96 12.24 10.93
N PHE A 300 3.21 11.78 10.75
CA PHE A 300 4.09 11.47 11.88
C PHE A 300 4.54 12.73 12.64
N SER A 301 4.79 13.83 11.92
CA SER A 301 5.10 15.11 12.56
C SER A 301 3.90 15.65 13.36
N TYR A 302 2.68 15.45 12.85
CA TYR A 302 1.46 15.82 13.55
C TYR A 302 1.32 15.04 14.87
N PHE A 303 1.58 13.74 14.90
CA PHE A 303 1.54 12.96 16.14
C PHE A 303 2.52 13.51 17.19
N ALA A 304 3.74 13.83 16.78
CA ALA A 304 4.75 14.38 17.68
C ALA A 304 4.38 15.80 18.16
N SER A 305 3.97 16.70 17.25
CA SER A 305 3.65 18.08 17.58
C SER A 305 2.35 18.22 18.37
N CYS A 306 1.31 17.45 18.02
CA CYS A 306 0.02 17.46 18.69
C CYS A 306 0.16 17.00 20.15
N SER A 307 0.90 15.92 20.39
CA SER A 307 1.21 15.46 21.75
C SER A 307 1.94 16.57 22.54
N TYR A 308 2.94 17.20 21.92
CA TYR A 308 3.70 18.29 22.56
C TYR A 308 2.82 19.51 22.88
N ILE A 309 1.96 19.94 21.95
CA ILE A 309 1.11 21.10 22.12
C ILE A 309 0.02 20.85 23.16
N LEU A 310 -0.71 19.75 23.05
CA LEU A 310 -1.82 19.44 23.96
C LEU A 310 -1.35 19.25 25.41
N GLN A 311 -0.21 18.58 25.60
CA GLN A 311 0.36 18.44 26.96
C GLN A 311 0.90 19.77 27.51
N LYS A 312 1.62 20.55 26.69
CA LYS A 312 2.30 21.76 27.17
C LYS A 312 1.35 22.96 27.34
N LEU A 313 0.41 23.17 26.44
CA LEU A 313 -0.46 24.36 26.44
C LEU A 313 -1.81 24.09 27.11
N TYR A 314 -2.33 22.88 27.03
CA TYR A 314 -3.66 22.52 27.52
C TYR A 314 -3.66 21.56 28.70
N GLY A 315 -2.50 21.01 29.09
CA GLY A 315 -2.38 20.13 30.24
C GLY A 315 -2.99 18.75 30.07
N PHE A 316 -3.19 18.31 28.81
CA PHE A 316 -3.79 17.01 28.50
C PHE A 316 -2.92 15.85 28.99
N ASP A 317 -3.58 14.80 29.49
CA ASP A 317 -2.93 13.54 29.77
C ASP A 317 -2.66 12.72 28.50
N LEU A 318 -2.01 11.56 28.64
CA LEU A 318 -1.66 10.71 27.49
C LEU A 318 -2.90 10.15 26.78
N GLN A 319 -3.98 9.83 27.51
CA GLN A 319 -5.20 9.27 26.92
C GLN A 319 -5.96 10.33 26.15
N GLU A 320 -6.09 11.54 26.70
CA GLU A 320 -6.75 12.69 26.06
C GLU A 320 -6.03 13.07 24.75
N VAL A 321 -4.68 13.06 24.77
CA VAL A 321 -3.87 13.23 23.55
C VAL A 321 -4.15 12.11 22.54
N GLY A 322 -4.21 10.87 22.99
CA GLY A 322 -4.55 9.72 22.15
C GLY A 322 -5.91 9.89 21.48
N LEU A 323 -6.93 10.31 22.22
CA LEU A 323 -8.29 10.56 21.72
C LEU A 323 -8.33 11.67 20.68
N SER A 324 -7.48 12.68 20.76
CA SER A 324 -7.42 13.79 19.81
C SER A 324 -7.15 13.32 18.36
N PHE A 325 -6.45 12.20 18.18
CA PHE A 325 -6.16 11.62 16.86
C PHE A 325 -7.39 11.02 16.15
N ILE A 326 -8.52 10.85 16.85
CA ILE A 326 -9.81 10.45 16.24
C ILE A 326 -10.23 11.46 15.16
N SER A 327 -9.89 12.74 15.32
CA SER A 327 -10.16 13.78 14.31
C SER A 327 -9.56 13.45 12.95
N ILE A 328 -8.33 12.92 12.92
CA ILE A 328 -7.66 12.49 11.69
C ILE A 328 -8.37 11.28 11.08
N ILE A 329 -8.84 10.33 11.92
CA ILE A 329 -9.58 9.14 11.46
C ILE A 329 -10.90 9.56 10.81
N ILE A 330 -11.61 10.53 11.39
CA ILE A 330 -12.81 11.12 10.78
C ILE A 330 -12.44 11.69 9.40
N GLY A 331 -11.33 12.41 9.29
CA GLY A 331 -10.81 12.91 8.02
C GLY A 331 -10.58 11.79 6.99
N TYR A 332 -10.00 10.65 7.38
CA TYR A 332 -9.80 9.50 6.50
C TYR A 332 -11.10 8.87 6.01
N ILE A 333 -12.09 8.75 6.91
CA ILE A 333 -13.41 8.24 6.54
C ILE A 333 -14.07 9.18 5.52
N LEU A 334 -14.07 10.49 5.79
CA LEU A 334 -14.62 11.49 4.88
C LEU A 334 -13.91 11.50 3.52
N ALA A 335 -12.58 11.34 3.50
CA ALA A 335 -11.80 11.20 2.26
C ALA A 335 -12.19 9.94 1.48
N THR A 336 -12.42 8.82 2.17
CA THR A 336 -12.85 7.56 1.55
C THR A 336 -14.23 7.72 0.89
N VAL A 337 -15.18 8.33 1.62
CA VAL A 337 -16.53 8.62 1.10
C VAL A 337 -16.44 9.55 -0.11
N MET A 338 -15.69 10.65 0.02
CA MET A 338 -15.49 11.62 -1.08
C MET A 338 -14.88 10.95 -2.32
N TYR A 339 -13.85 10.13 -2.13
CA TYR A 339 -13.24 9.38 -3.22
C TYR A 339 -14.23 8.43 -3.89
N GLY A 340 -15.01 7.67 -3.10
CA GLY A 340 -16.04 6.77 -3.60
C GLY A 340 -17.14 7.49 -4.38
N VAL A 341 -17.58 8.65 -3.90
CA VAL A 341 -18.58 9.49 -4.59
C VAL A 341 -18.04 9.99 -5.94
N PHE A 342 -16.80 10.47 -5.98
CA PHE A 342 -16.18 10.93 -7.23
C PHE A 342 -15.96 9.76 -8.22
N ASP A 343 -15.51 8.61 -7.73
CA ASP A 343 -15.35 7.41 -8.57
C ASP A 343 -16.70 6.97 -9.17
N ALA A 344 -17.74 6.92 -8.35
CA ALA A 344 -19.09 6.55 -8.79
C ALA A 344 -19.72 7.58 -9.75
N ARG A 345 -19.50 8.89 -9.54
CA ARG A 345 -20.14 9.97 -10.30
C ARG A 345 -19.45 10.25 -11.62
N PHE A 346 -18.13 10.13 -11.69
CA PHE A 346 -17.34 10.54 -12.86
C PHE A 346 -16.72 9.33 -13.58
N ARG A 347 -16.02 8.45 -12.86
CA ARG A 347 -15.33 7.33 -13.47
C ARG A 347 -16.24 6.15 -13.78
N GLY A 348 -17.20 5.84 -12.93
CA GLY A 348 -18.12 4.73 -13.14
C GLY A 348 -18.89 4.82 -14.49
N PRO A 349 -19.53 5.93 -14.81
CA PRO A 349 -20.16 6.15 -16.13
C PRO A 349 -19.16 6.10 -17.29
N ALA A 350 -17.98 6.71 -17.13
CA ALA A 350 -16.93 6.71 -18.16
C ALA A 350 -16.40 5.28 -18.43
N LEU A 351 -16.30 4.45 -17.38
CA LEU A 351 -15.89 3.06 -17.51
C LEU A 351 -16.92 2.24 -18.32
N LYS A 352 -18.22 2.45 -18.05
CA LYS A 352 -19.31 1.82 -18.82
C LYS A 352 -19.35 2.28 -20.28
N ALA A 353 -18.96 3.53 -20.53
CA ALA A 353 -18.89 4.10 -21.88
C ALA A 353 -17.57 3.80 -22.61
N GLY A 354 -16.61 3.11 -21.97
CA GLY A 354 -15.27 2.85 -22.56
C GLY A 354 -14.39 4.09 -22.69
N THR A 355 -14.73 5.21 -22.02
CA THR A 355 -14.01 6.50 -22.07
C THR A 355 -13.24 6.82 -20.79
N ALA A 356 -13.09 5.83 -19.90
CA ALA A 356 -12.40 6.03 -18.64
C ALA A 356 -10.90 6.31 -18.84
N THR A 357 -10.42 7.36 -18.18
CA THR A 357 -9.00 7.74 -18.20
C THR A 357 -8.40 7.67 -16.80
N PRO A 358 -7.09 7.41 -16.66
CA PRO A 358 -6.43 7.41 -15.36
C PRO A 358 -6.57 8.74 -14.60
N GLU A 359 -6.61 9.86 -15.32
CA GLU A 359 -6.70 11.21 -14.76
C GLU A 359 -7.96 11.42 -13.90
N GLN A 360 -9.04 10.67 -14.15
CA GLN A 360 -10.28 10.71 -13.35
C GLN A 360 -10.06 10.25 -11.89
N ARG A 361 -8.98 9.49 -11.62
CA ARG A 361 -8.56 9.14 -10.26
C ARG A 361 -8.06 10.33 -9.44
N LEU A 362 -7.68 11.42 -10.10
CA LEU A 362 -7.12 12.60 -9.44
C LEU A 362 -8.18 13.57 -8.89
N TYR A 363 -9.46 13.40 -9.19
CA TYR A 363 -10.50 14.35 -8.74
C TYR A 363 -10.54 14.53 -7.22
N ALA A 364 -10.42 13.45 -6.44
CA ALA A 364 -10.35 13.57 -5.00
C ALA A 364 -9.05 14.26 -4.53
N ALA A 365 -7.94 14.07 -5.25
CA ALA A 365 -6.69 14.74 -4.95
C ALA A 365 -6.75 16.25 -5.19
N LEU A 366 -7.59 16.75 -6.11
CA LEU A 366 -7.77 18.18 -6.31
C LEU A 366 -8.30 18.85 -5.04
N VAL A 367 -9.32 18.26 -4.42
CA VAL A 367 -9.86 18.74 -3.14
C VAL A 367 -8.84 18.53 -2.02
N GLY A 368 -8.24 17.35 -1.97
CA GLY A 368 -7.23 17.01 -0.96
C GLY A 368 -6.01 17.92 -0.97
N SER A 369 -5.57 18.37 -2.16
CA SER A 369 -4.43 19.27 -2.30
C SER A 369 -4.67 20.65 -1.66
N VAL A 370 -5.91 21.09 -1.56
CA VAL A 370 -6.29 22.32 -0.87
C VAL A 370 -6.52 22.08 0.63
N LEU A 371 -7.15 20.97 0.99
CA LEU A 371 -7.46 20.66 2.39
C LEU A 371 -6.22 20.40 3.24
N LEU A 372 -5.15 19.85 2.66
CA LEU A 372 -3.90 19.58 3.38
C LEU A 372 -3.26 20.88 3.93
N PRO A 373 -2.93 21.90 3.11
CA PRO A 373 -2.42 23.18 3.64
C PRO A 373 -3.42 23.89 4.54
N VAL A 374 -4.72 23.87 4.24
CA VAL A 374 -5.74 24.49 5.08
C VAL A 374 -5.73 23.87 6.48
N GLY A 375 -5.69 22.54 6.58
CA GLY A 375 -5.63 21.85 7.87
C GLY A 375 -4.35 22.16 8.65
N LEU A 376 -3.19 22.24 7.95
CA LEU A 376 -1.90 22.58 8.56
C LEU A 376 -1.84 24.02 9.06
N PHE A 377 -2.34 25.01 8.30
CA PHE A 377 -2.42 26.40 8.74
C PHE A 377 -3.39 26.57 9.89
N TRP A 378 -4.58 25.99 9.81
CA TRP A 378 -5.55 26.02 10.90
C TRP A 378 -4.93 25.45 12.19
N TYR A 379 -4.33 24.28 12.12
CA TYR A 379 -3.64 23.66 13.25
C TYR A 379 -2.54 24.56 13.83
N ALA A 380 -1.74 25.18 12.97
CA ALA A 380 -0.62 26.03 13.41
C ALA A 380 -1.06 27.28 14.17
N TRP A 381 -2.13 27.92 13.73
CA TRP A 381 -2.57 29.22 14.29
C TRP A 381 -3.62 29.12 15.40
N GLU A 382 -4.30 27.98 15.52
CA GLU A 382 -5.21 27.73 16.65
C GLU A 382 -4.46 27.33 17.93
N ALA A 383 -3.22 26.91 17.83
CA ALA A 383 -2.40 26.40 18.94
C ALA A 383 -1.84 27.52 19.82
N HIS A 384 -2.66 28.11 20.71
CA HIS A 384 -2.25 29.16 21.62
C HIS A 384 -2.76 28.93 23.06
N ALA A 385 -2.03 29.47 24.04
CA ALA A 385 -2.40 29.35 25.44
C ALA A 385 -3.77 30.02 25.71
N GLY A 386 -4.69 29.29 26.32
CA GLY A 386 -6.06 29.74 26.56
C GLY A 386 -6.99 29.64 25.35
N GLY A 387 -6.53 29.11 24.21
CA GLY A 387 -7.35 28.79 23.05
C GLY A 387 -8.28 27.61 23.25
N ASN A 388 -9.17 27.41 22.28
CA ASN A 388 -10.09 26.27 22.29
C ASN A 388 -9.39 25.01 21.78
N TRP A 389 -9.09 24.07 22.68
CA TRP A 389 -8.47 22.78 22.30
C TRP A 389 -9.31 21.99 21.26
N ALA A 390 -10.65 22.13 21.31
CA ALA A 390 -11.50 21.42 20.36
C ALA A 390 -11.33 21.94 18.92
N ALA A 391 -11.12 23.26 18.74
CA ALA A 391 -10.83 23.84 17.44
C ALA A 391 -9.46 23.39 16.91
N LEU A 392 -8.46 23.28 17.79
CA LEU A 392 -7.14 22.72 17.43
C LEU A 392 -7.26 21.27 16.97
N VAL A 393 -7.98 20.44 17.70
CA VAL A 393 -8.20 19.02 17.37
C VAL A 393 -9.02 18.90 16.08
N ALA A 394 -10.04 19.75 15.88
CA ALA A 394 -10.86 19.75 14.67
C ALA A 394 -10.05 20.02 13.38
N ALA A 395 -8.94 20.77 13.46
CA ALA A 395 -8.03 20.98 12.33
C ALA A 395 -7.43 19.65 11.79
N GLY A 396 -7.41 18.59 12.61
CA GLY A 396 -7.06 17.24 12.20
C GLY A 396 -7.99 16.64 11.14
N ILE A 397 -9.25 17.09 11.05
CA ILE A 397 -10.23 16.59 10.07
C ILE A 397 -9.83 16.98 8.63
N PRO A 398 -9.71 18.27 8.27
CA PRO A 398 -9.28 18.67 6.93
C PRO A 398 -7.85 18.21 6.62
N PHE A 399 -6.95 18.18 7.60
CA PHE A 399 -5.61 17.62 7.43
C PHE A 399 -5.65 16.15 7.04
N GLY A 400 -6.37 15.31 7.80
CA GLY A 400 -6.50 13.87 7.52
C GLY A 400 -7.22 13.62 6.19
N MET A 401 -8.30 14.36 5.92
CA MET A 401 -9.04 14.27 4.67
C MET A 401 -8.14 14.63 3.46
N GLY A 402 -7.33 15.69 3.59
CA GLY A 402 -6.37 16.10 2.57
C GLY A 402 -5.30 15.03 2.32
N ALA A 403 -4.61 14.61 3.37
CA ALA A 403 -3.52 13.63 3.27
C ALA A 403 -3.98 12.28 2.70
N PHE A 404 -5.13 11.77 3.13
CA PHE A 404 -5.61 10.46 2.70
C PHE A 404 -6.23 10.47 1.30
N SER A 405 -6.97 11.51 0.92
CA SER A 405 -7.49 11.62 -0.45
C SER A 405 -6.40 11.75 -1.50
N LEU A 406 -5.31 12.47 -1.20
CA LEU A 406 -4.11 12.51 -2.02
C LEU A 406 -3.51 11.11 -2.19
N PHE A 407 -3.36 10.38 -1.11
CA PHE A 407 -2.76 9.04 -1.15
C PHE A 407 -3.60 8.04 -1.93
N LEU A 408 -4.92 8.00 -1.71
CA LEU A 408 -5.85 7.17 -2.49
C LEU A 408 -5.73 7.44 -3.99
N SER A 409 -5.73 8.72 -4.35
CA SER A 409 -5.63 9.15 -5.74
C SER A 409 -4.27 8.79 -6.35
N VAL A 410 -3.17 9.00 -5.61
CA VAL A 410 -1.81 8.69 -6.08
C VAL A 410 -1.67 7.20 -6.39
N ILE A 411 -2.08 6.33 -5.46
CA ILE A 411 -1.95 4.87 -5.66
C ILE A 411 -2.79 4.42 -6.85
N THR A 412 -4.06 4.80 -6.89
CA THR A 412 -4.98 4.34 -7.93
C THR A 412 -4.63 4.93 -9.30
N TYR A 413 -4.17 6.19 -9.35
CA TYR A 413 -3.66 6.80 -10.57
C TYR A 413 -2.41 6.09 -11.09
N MET A 414 -1.44 5.79 -10.23
CA MET A 414 -0.23 5.05 -10.64
C MET A 414 -0.55 3.66 -11.18
N VAL A 415 -1.50 2.95 -10.57
CA VAL A 415 -1.94 1.64 -11.04
C VAL A 415 -2.58 1.72 -12.42
N ASP A 416 -3.52 2.65 -12.61
CA ASP A 416 -4.22 2.82 -13.88
C ASP A 416 -3.29 3.37 -14.99
N PHE A 417 -2.31 4.22 -14.62
CA PHE A 417 -1.37 4.84 -15.56
C PHE A 417 -0.30 3.86 -16.07
N TYR A 418 0.36 3.12 -15.17
CA TYR A 418 1.47 2.24 -15.52
C TYR A 418 1.05 0.80 -15.83
N GLY A 419 -0.20 0.42 -15.54
CA GLY A 419 -0.73 -0.91 -15.79
C GLY A 419 0.00 -2.02 -15.02
N ALA A 420 -0.38 -3.29 -15.26
CA ALA A 420 0.10 -4.43 -14.47
C ALA A 420 1.64 -4.61 -14.47
N LYS A 421 2.32 -4.26 -15.58
CA LYS A 421 3.76 -4.52 -15.73
C LYS A 421 4.67 -3.53 -14.99
N ALA A 422 4.23 -2.29 -14.77
CA ALA A 422 5.08 -1.24 -14.21
C ALA A 422 4.54 -0.62 -12.91
N ALA A 423 3.23 -0.78 -12.63
CA ALA A 423 2.58 -0.24 -11.43
C ALA A 423 3.27 -0.68 -10.13
N ALA A 424 3.64 -1.95 -10.00
CA ALA A 424 4.33 -2.45 -8.81
C ALA A 424 5.65 -1.71 -8.54
N SER A 425 6.43 -1.41 -9.60
CA SER A 425 7.68 -0.66 -9.48
C SER A 425 7.45 0.82 -9.16
N ALA A 426 6.42 1.45 -9.75
CA ALA A 426 6.04 2.83 -9.46
C ALA A 426 5.56 2.98 -8.00
N LEU A 427 4.74 2.05 -7.52
CA LEU A 427 4.28 2.01 -6.12
C LEU A 427 5.42 1.74 -5.15
N ALA A 428 6.39 0.88 -5.50
CA ALA A 428 7.58 0.65 -4.69
C ALA A 428 8.45 1.91 -4.59
N ALA A 429 8.65 2.64 -5.69
CA ALA A 429 9.34 3.93 -5.70
C ALA A 429 8.67 4.96 -4.77
N ASN A 430 7.35 5.07 -4.86
CA ASN A 430 6.53 5.91 -3.98
C ASN A 430 6.67 5.48 -2.51
N GLY A 431 6.63 4.17 -2.23
CA GLY A 431 6.76 3.62 -0.88
C GLY A 431 8.12 3.91 -0.23
N ILE A 432 9.22 3.74 -0.95
CA ILE A 432 10.57 3.99 -0.45
C ILE A 432 10.69 5.43 0.07
N LEU A 433 10.37 6.42 -0.76
CA LEU A 433 10.49 7.83 -0.38
C LEU A 433 9.55 8.18 0.79
N ARG A 434 8.33 7.66 0.77
CA ARG A 434 7.33 7.87 1.80
C ARG A 434 7.79 7.39 3.18
N TYR A 435 8.30 6.16 3.27
CA TYR A 435 8.75 5.62 4.56
C TYR A 435 10.04 6.27 5.03
N ILE A 436 10.96 6.69 4.13
CA ILE A 436 12.15 7.44 4.51
C ILE A 436 11.78 8.78 5.14
N LEU A 437 10.92 9.57 4.49
CA LEU A 437 10.51 10.88 5.05
C LEU A 437 9.68 10.71 6.33
N GLY A 438 8.77 9.71 6.38
CA GLY A 438 8.02 9.38 7.59
C GLY A 438 8.89 8.96 8.78
N ALA A 439 10.05 8.34 8.52
CA ALA A 439 11.01 7.94 9.55
C ALA A 439 11.86 9.13 10.07
N VAL A 440 12.21 10.06 9.19
CA VAL A 440 13.17 11.14 9.50
C VAL A 440 12.49 12.36 10.14
N PHE A 441 11.32 12.75 9.67
CA PHE A 441 10.67 14.00 10.11
C PHE A 441 10.38 14.05 11.62
N PRO A 442 9.90 12.99 12.30
CA PRO A 442 9.68 13.02 13.73
C PRO A 442 10.93 13.34 14.55
N LEU A 443 12.13 13.02 14.04
CA LEU A 443 13.39 13.21 14.78
C LEU A 443 13.71 14.68 15.07
N PHE A 444 13.25 15.60 14.24
CA PHE A 444 13.53 17.03 14.40
C PHE A 444 12.28 17.88 14.65
N THR A 445 11.09 17.31 14.48
CA THR A 445 9.81 18.06 14.60
C THR A 445 9.74 18.82 15.91
N ILE A 446 9.99 18.17 17.06
CA ILE A 446 9.83 18.84 18.36
C ILE A 446 10.88 19.91 18.56
N GLN A 447 12.14 19.67 18.19
CA GLN A 447 13.19 20.69 18.26
C GLN A 447 12.86 21.93 17.43
N MET A 448 12.20 21.71 16.27
CA MET A 448 11.72 22.82 15.43
C MET A 448 10.61 23.61 16.14
N TYR A 449 9.67 22.93 16.81
CA TYR A 449 8.61 23.58 17.60
C TYR A 449 9.16 24.34 18.81
N GLU A 450 10.20 23.81 19.47
CA GLU A 450 10.88 24.46 20.61
C GLU A 450 11.64 25.71 20.19
N LYS A 451 12.29 25.71 19.01
CA LYS A 451 13.11 26.83 18.51
C LYS A 451 12.32 27.91 17.80
N LEU A 452 11.37 27.55 16.96
CA LEU A 452 10.59 28.49 16.13
C LEU A 452 9.29 28.96 16.81
N GLY A 453 8.88 28.26 17.89
CA GLY A 453 7.55 28.43 18.46
C GLY A 453 6.47 27.70 17.65
N VAL A 454 5.32 27.49 18.28
CA VAL A 454 4.26 26.62 17.77
C VAL A 454 3.70 27.11 16.43
N HIS A 455 3.38 28.40 16.32
CA HIS A 455 2.78 28.99 15.11
C HIS A 455 3.70 28.88 13.89
N TRP A 456 4.96 29.28 14.04
CA TRP A 456 5.90 29.29 12.94
C TRP A 456 6.37 27.90 12.54
N ALA A 457 6.57 27.00 13.51
CA ALA A 457 6.92 25.61 13.21
C ALA A 457 5.82 24.89 12.41
N GLY A 458 4.55 25.07 12.80
CA GLY A 458 3.42 24.55 12.04
C GLY A 458 3.28 25.22 10.66
N SER A 459 3.51 26.55 10.60
CA SER A 459 3.45 27.30 9.33
C SER A 459 4.52 26.87 8.33
N VAL A 460 5.74 26.50 8.77
CA VAL A 460 6.77 25.94 7.87
C VAL A 460 6.24 24.73 7.12
N PHE A 461 5.59 23.81 7.80
CA PHE A 461 5.01 22.64 7.15
C PHE A 461 3.86 22.99 6.20
N ALA A 462 3.01 23.94 6.59
CA ALA A 462 1.94 24.44 5.75
C ALA A 462 2.51 25.15 4.48
N PHE A 463 3.52 25.99 4.59
CA PHE A 463 4.18 26.61 3.45
C PHE A 463 4.85 25.60 2.53
N LEU A 464 5.50 24.56 3.08
CA LEU A 464 6.08 23.47 2.27
C LEU A 464 5.05 22.67 1.49
N SER A 465 3.79 22.65 1.91
CA SER A 465 2.69 21.98 1.19
C SER A 465 2.20 22.78 -0.03
N LEU A 466 2.36 24.13 -0.04
CA LEU A 466 1.85 24.99 -1.11
C LEU A 466 2.47 24.71 -2.49
N PRO A 467 3.81 24.54 -2.64
CA PRO A 467 4.42 24.17 -3.92
C PRO A 467 3.94 22.81 -4.45
N LEU A 468 3.46 21.93 -3.58
CA LEU A 468 2.97 20.60 -3.96
C LEU A 468 1.49 20.62 -4.39
N LEU A 469 0.71 21.61 -3.94
CA LEU A 469 -0.71 21.77 -4.25
C LEU A 469 -1.00 21.70 -5.77
N PRO A 470 -0.23 22.35 -6.67
CA PRO A 470 -0.53 22.32 -8.11
C PRO A 470 -0.33 20.93 -8.75
N ILE A 471 0.38 19.99 -8.12
CA ILE A 471 0.76 18.71 -8.76
C ILE A 471 -0.47 17.96 -9.30
N PRO A 472 -1.55 17.68 -8.55
CA PRO A 472 -2.71 16.97 -9.09
C PRO A 472 -3.40 17.74 -10.24
N TRP A 473 -3.43 19.07 -10.16
CA TRP A 473 -4.02 19.94 -11.18
C TRP A 473 -3.22 19.90 -12.49
N LEU A 474 -1.89 19.94 -12.39
CA LEU A 474 -0.99 19.82 -13.54
C LEU A 474 -1.09 18.43 -14.16
N LEU A 475 -1.18 17.38 -13.35
CA LEU A 475 -1.32 16.01 -13.85
C LEU A 475 -2.68 15.78 -14.50
N LEU A 476 -3.74 16.42 -14.01
CA LEU A 476 -5.06 16.37 -14.67
C LEU A 476 -4.98 16.98 -16.08
N LYS A 477 -4.27 18.11 -16.23
CA LYS A 477 -4.15 18.84 -17.51
C LYS A 477 -3.16 18.19 -18.46
N TYR A 478 -1.98 17.81 -17.98
CA TYR A 478 -0.85 17.36 -18.81
C TYR A 478 -0.62 15.83 -18.77
N GLY A 479 -1.37 15.09 -17.94
CA GLY A 479 -1.24 13.63 -17.80
C GLY A 479 -1.27 12.87 -19.12
N PRO A 480 -2.22 13.14 -20.05
CA PRO A 480 -2.25 12.47 -21.35
C PRO A 480 -0.98 12.68 -22.17
N SER A 481 -0.42 13.89 -22.19
CA SER A 481 0.84 14.19 -22.91
C SER A 481 2.05 13.54 -22.25
N LEU A 482 2.08 13.47 -20.93
CA LEU A 482 3.16 12.81 -20.17
C LEU A 482 3.13 11.30 -20.39
N ARG A 483 1.93 10.70 -20.52
CA ARG A 483 1.76 9.27 -20.82
C ARG A 483 2.41 8.88 -22.13
N GLN A 484 2.25 9.69 -23.17
CA GLN A 484 2.86 9.45 -24.48
C GLN A 484 4.40 9.50 -24.45
N ARG A 485 4.99 10.22 -23.49
CA ARG A 485 6.44 10.36 -23.31
C ARG A 485 7.06 9.35 -22.37
N SER A 486 6.26 8.63 -21.59
CA SER A 486 6.76 7.64 -20.62
C SER A 486 7.30 6.40 -21.33
N LYS A 487 8.50 5.98 -20.94
CA LYS A 487 9.16 4.77 -21.46
C LYS A 487 8.64 3.48 -20.81
N PHE A 488 7.87 3.60 -19.73
CA PHE A 488 7.39 2.47 -18.94
C PHE A 488 5.91 2.16 -19.14
N VAL A 489 5.18 3.04 -19.82
CA VAL A 489 3.80 2.80 -20.22
C VAL A 489 3.85 1.87 -21.44
N THR A 490 3.38 0.65 -21.26
CA THR A 490 3.14 -0.21 -22.41
C THR A 490 1.98 0.38 -23.17
N SER A 491 2.24 0.89 -24.38
CA SER A 491 1.21 1.14 -25.37
C SER A 491 0.46 -0.18 -25.58
N ASN A 492 -0.70 -0.31 -24.95
CA ASN A 492 -1.69 -1.25 -25.46
C ASN A 492 -2.39 -0.56 -26.62
N PRO A 493 -2.49 -1.23 -27.76
CA PRO A 493 -3.31 -0.76 -28.85
C PRO A 493 -4.77 -0.68 -28.43
#